data_4ec70af74d5c5b78b5ee4b74bf84fb32
#
_entry.id   4ec70af74d5c5b78b5ee4b74bf84fb32
#
_cell.length_a   1.000
_cell.length_b   1.000
_cell.length_c   1.000
_cell.angle_alpha   90.00
_cell.angle_beta   90.00
_cell.angle_gamma   90.00
#
_symmetry.space_group_name_H-M   'P 1'
#
loop_
_entity.id
_entity.type
_entity.pdbx_description
1 polymer ?
#
loop_
_entity_poly.entity_id
_entity_poly.type
_entity_poly.pdbx_seq_one_letter_code
_entity_poly.pdbx_strand_id
1 'polypeptide(L)'
;GDSINVALINATAVLVIACPCALGLATPTSIMVGSGLGAEHGVLIKSAEYLEKAGKLDAVVMDKTGTLTQGVLDVTAFKNYSGDESKNMSIMMALESGTSHPIAKAMVYYGEDQGYKGKDIELESFGDVPGKGLQGAYQGVSVQLGHSRWMNELGYDLTAVQEDILRFEEQGASVSVLAVDGVISALWAVEDELRPETIEVVKELQAQGIDVWMLTGDNCRTAQYIAKQAGITHVIAEVL
;
A
#
# COMPACT_ATOMS: atom_id res chain seq x y z
N GLY A 1 75.47 -19.17 -6.45
CA GLY A 1 74.09 -19.81 -6.31
C GLY A 1 73.18 -19.08 -5.33
N ASP A 2 73.73 -18.51 -4.26
CA ASP A 2 72.91 -17.99 -3.11
C ASP A 2 72.20 -16.69 -3.43
N SER A 3 72.75 -15.81 -4.25
CA SER A 3 72.13 -14.53 -4.61
C SER A 3 70.87 -14.67 -5.48
N ILE A 4 70.81 -15.71 -6.32
CA ILE A 4 69.63 -15.99 -7.16
C ILE A 4 68.49 -16.57 -6.28
N ASN A 5 68.84 -17.45 -5.36
CA ASN A 5 67.83 -18.00 -4.43
C ASN A 5 67.22 -16.92 -3.53
N VAL A 6 68.06 -16.02 -3.00
CA VAL A 6 67.56 -14.88 -2.19
C VAL A 6 66.70 -13.95 -3.03
N ALA A 7 67.06 -13.65 -4.25
CA ALA A 7 66.28 -12.80 -5.16
C ALA A 7 64.94 -13.47 -5.50
N LEU A 8 64.92 -14.77 -5.73
CA LEU A 8 63.70 -15.54 -6.02
C LEU A 8 62.73 -15.56 -4.80
N ILE A 9 63.30 -15.80 -3.61
CA ILE A 9 62.51 -15.79 -2.36
C ILE A 9 61.90 -14.41 -2.15
N ASN A 10 62.67 -13.33 -2.29
CA ASN A 10 62.18 -12.00 -2.11
C ASN A 10 61.12 -11.61 -3.17
N ALA A 11 61.32 -11.97 -4.42
CA ALA A 11 60.35 -11.73 -5.47
C ALA A 11 59.03 -12.51 -5.21
N THR A 12 59.13 -13.76 -4.79
CA THR A 12 57.96 -14.57 -4.44
C THR A 12 57.23 -14.00 -3.23
N ALA A 13 57.93 -13.56 -2.19
CA ALA A 13 57.35 -12.92 -1.01
C ALA A 13 56.58 -11.64 -1.37
N VAL A 14 57.16 -10.80 -2.24
CA VAL A 14 56.48 -9.58 -2.72
C VAL A 14 55.22 -9.95 -3.53
N LEU A 15 55.28 -10.93 -4.40
CA LEU A 15 54.11 -11.37 -5.19
C LEU A 15 53.00 -11.95 -4.32
N VAL A 16 53.34 -12.71 -3.27
CA VAL A 16 52.35 -13.28 -2.34
C VAL A 16 51.72 -12.18 -1.45
N ILE A 17 52.52 -11.22 -0.99
CA ILE A 17 52.01 -10.09 -0.20
C ILE A 17 51.15 -9.13 -1.07
N ALA A 18 51.54 -8.93 -2.32
CA ALA A 18 50.79 -8.11 -3.28
C ALA A 18 49.48 -8.78 -3.74
N CYS A 19 49.31 -10.09 -3.50
CA CYS A 19 48.06 -10.74 -3.79
C CYS A 19 46.97 -10.26 -2.83
N PRO A 20 45.89 -9.63 -3.27
CA PRO A 20 44.79 -9.18 -2.40
C PRO A 20 43.86 -10.36 -2.01
N CYS A 21 44.48 -11.52 -1.64
CA CYS A 21 43.74 -12.77 -1.35
C CYS A 21 42.69 -12.59 -0.26
N ALA A 22 43.00 -11.82 0.77
CA ALA A 22 42.04 -11.51 1.83
C ALA A 22 40.85 -10.68 1.30
N LEU A 23 41.13 -9.69 0.44
CA LEU A 23 40.10 -8.84 -0.16
C LEU A 23 39.35 -9.59 -1.29
N GLY A 24 40.09 -10.42 -2.08
CA GLY A 24 39.54 -11.17 -3.19
C GLY A 24 38.69 -12.40 -2.82
N LEU A 25 38.78 -12.88 -1.55
CA LEU A 25 37.99 -14.02 -1.07
C LEU A 25 36.98 -13.57 0.03
N ALA A 26 37.37 -12.71 0.94
CA ALA A 26 36.51 -12.33 2.07
C ALA A 26 35.23 -11.64 1.62
N THR A 27 35.32 -10.66 0.72
CA THR A 27 34.15 -9.94 0.21
C THR A 27 33.16 -10.83 -0.56
N PRO A 28 33.59 -11.62 -1.58
CA PRO A 28 32.66 -12.53 -2.26
C PRO A 28 32.06 -13.59 -1.33
N THR A 29 32.82 -14.10 -0.37
CA THR A 29 32.34 -15.10 0.60
C THR A 29 31.28 -14.48 1.51
N SER A 30 31.52 -13.28 2.03
CA SER A 30 30.53 -12.57 2.88
C SER A 30 29.23 -12.28 2.12
N ILE A 31 29.33 -11.87 0.86
CA ILE A 31 28.17 -11.64 -0.01
C ILE A 31 27.40 -12.94 -0.26
N MET A 32 28.13 -14.04 -0.54
CA MET A 32 27.51 -15.35 -0.79
C MET A 32 26.77 -15.86 0.46
N VAL A 33 27.39 -15.76 1.64
CA VAL A 33 26.77 -16.15 2.90
C VAL A 33 25.59 -15.24 3.23
N GLY A 34 25.74 -13.92 3.09
CA GLY A 34 24.69 -12.97 3.37
C GLY A 34 23.47 -13.12 2.43
N SER A 35 23.72 -13.32 1.13
CA SER A 35 22.62 -13.57 0.17
C SER A 35 21.98 -14.95 0.35
N GLY A 36 22.75 -15.96 0.78
CA GLY A 36 22.23 -17.28 1.13
C GLY A 36 21.29 -17.23 2.33
N LEU A 37 21.71 -16.58 3.43
CA LEU A 37 20.86 -16.34 4.59
C LEU A 37 19.61 -15.54 4.24
N GLY A 38 19.74 -14.51 3.40
CA GLY A 38 18.59 -13.77 2.90
C GLY A 38 17.58 -14.68 2.19
N ALA A 39 18.07 -15.54 1.29
CA ALA A 39 17.23 -16.49 0.55
C ALA A 39 16.51 -17.51 1.46
N GLU A 40 17.18 -18.00 2.50
CA GLU A 40 16.57 -18.87 3.52
C GLU A 40 15.41 -18.21 4.25
N HIS A 41 15.43 -16.88 4.39
CA HIS A 41 14.37 -16.07 4.98
C HIS A 41 13.41 -15.46 3.94
N GLY A 42 13.45 -15.92 2.68
CA GLY A 42 12.58 -15.45 1.62
C GLY A 42 12.98 -14.10 0.99
N VAL A 43 14.17 -13.57 1.33
CA VAL A 43 14.70 -12.32 0.78
C VAL A 43 15.68 -12.61 -0.36
N LEU A 44 15.28 -12.24 -1.59
CA LEU A 44 16.11 -12.43 -2.79
C LEU A 44 16.91 -11.16 -3.09
N ILE A 45 18.25 -11.26 -2.93
CA ILE A 45 19.16 -10.14 -3.17
C ILE A 45 19.70 -10.26 -4.61
N LYS A 46 19.38 -9.28 -5.46
CA LYS A 46 19.71 -9.28 -6.89
C LYS A 46 21.20 -9.05 -7.19
N SER A 47 21.89 -8.30 -6.33
CA SER A 47 23.33 -8.03 -6.49
C SER A 47 23.99 -7.67 -5.16
N ALA A 48 25.33 -7.85 -5.13
CA ALA A 48 26.16 -7.44 -3.98
C ALA A 48 26.05 -5.96 -3.65
N GLU A 49 25.89 -5.11 -4.66
CA GLU A 49 25.72 -3.66 -4.50
C GLU A 49 24.49 -3.32 -3.67
N TYR A 50 23.37 -4.01 -3.90
CA TYR A 50 22.15 -3.78 -3.13
C TYR A 50 22.29 -4.23 -1.67
N LEU A 51 23.00 -5.33 -1.41
CA LEU A 51 23.30 -5.76 -0.05
C LEU A 51 24.15 -4.74 0.71
N GLU A 52 25.16 -4.17 0.05
CA GLU A 52 26.00 -3.13 0.63
C GLU A 52 25.23 -1.83 0.88
N LYS A 53 24.38 -1.41 -0.06
CA LYS A 53 23.54 -0.21 0.06
C LYS A 53 22.52 -0.35 1.18
N ALA A 54 21.90 -1.55 1.32
CA ALA A 54 20.92 -1.80 2.38
C ALA A 54 21.50 -1.61 3.78
N GLY A 55 22.80 -1.86 3.97
CA GLY A 55 23.50 -1.62 5.23
C GLY A 55 23.79 -0.14 5.56
N LYS A 56 23.45 0.80 4.66
CA LYS A 56 23.79 2.23 4.77
C LYS A 56 22.54 3.13 4.54
N LEU A 57 21.36 2.61 4.84
CA LEU A 57 20.11 3.37 4.66
C LEU A 57 19.94 4.38 5.79
N ASP A 58 19.64 5.62 5.41
CA ASP A 58 19.25 6.69 6.34
C ASP A 58 17.73 6.77 6.49
N ALA A 59 16.98 6.34 5.47
CA ALA A 59 15.52 6.37 5.46
C ALA A 59 14.92 5.21 4.66
N VAL A 60 13.73 4.77 5.07
CA VAL A 60 12.89 3.79 4.36
C VAL A 60 11.52 4.40 4.14
N VAL A 61 11.06 4.36 2.90
CA VAL A 61 9.68 4.74 2.53
C VAL A 61 8.89 3.47 2.29
N MET A 62 7.82 3.29 3.06
CA MET A 62 6.96 2.11 3.00
C MET A 62 5.58 2.49 2.46
N ASP A 63 5.09 1.74 1.49
CA ASP A 63 3.69 1.80 1.08
C ASP A 63 2.79 1.32 2.21
N LYS A 64 1.59 1.90 2.32
CA LYS A 64 0.60 1.46 3.32
C LYS A 64 0.05 0.09 2.96
N THR A 65 -0.62 0.00 1.79
CA THR A 65 -1.48 -1.14 1.46
C THR A 65 -0.67 -2.38 1.06
N GLY A 66 -0.83 -3.47 1.79
CA GLY A 66 -0.13 -4.73 1.54
C GLY A 66 1.34 -4.74 1.98
N THR A 67 1.89 -3.62 2.50
CA THR A 67 3.23 -3.54 3.09
C THR A 67 3.14 -3.35 4.61
N LEU A 68 2.69 -2.18 5.07
CA LEU A 68 2.43 -1.94 6.50
C LEU A 68 1.15 -2.63 6.98
N THR A 69 0.18 -2.79 6.08
CA THR A 69 -1.09 -3.46 6.31
C THR A 69 -1.13 -4.84 5.64
N GLN A 70 -2.12 -5.64 6.00
CA GLN A 70 -2.28 -7.01 5.48
C GLN A 70 -2.67 -7.02 3.99
N GLY A 71 -3.24 -5.91 3.47
CA GLY A 71 -3.80 -5.82 2.13
C GLY A 71 -5.12 -6.59 1.99
N VAL A 72 -5.70 -7.01 3.12
CA VAL A 72 -7.02 -7.61 3.19
C VAL A 72 -7.96 -6.52 3.66
N LEU A 73 -8.74 -6.01 2.72
CA LEU A 73 -9.68 -4.91 2.96
C LEU A 73 -11.03 -5.46 3.35
N ASP A 74 -11.62 -4.91 4.42
CA ASP A 74 -12.96 -5.24 4.88
C ASP A 74 -13.85 -4.01 4.96
N VAL A 75 -15.13 -4.15 4.61
CA VAL A 75 -16.14 -3.10 4.81
C VAL A 75 -16.60 -3.15 6.27
N THR A 76 -16.19 -2.17 7.06
CA THR A 76 -16.49 -2.09 8.50
C THR A 76 -17.77 -1.33 8.79
N ALA A 77 -18.23 -0.48 7.88
CA ALA A 77 -19.50 0.22 8.00
C ALA A 77 -20.13 0.52 6.63
N PHE A 78 -21.45 0.49 6.63
CA PHE A 78 -22.30 0.93 5.53
C PHE A 78 -23.39 1.84 6.04
N LYS A 79 -23.69 2.91 5.31
CA LYS A 79 -24.82 3.80 5.61
C LYS A 79 -25.57 4.19 4.35
N ASN A 80 -26.88 4.02 4.39
CA ASN A 80 -27.79 4.49 3.35
C ASN A 80 -28.44 5.81 3.78
N TYR A 81 -28.41 6.83 2.94
CA TYR A 81 -28.94 8.16 3.21
C TYR A 81 -30.15 8.50 2.34
N SER A 82 -30.20 7.97 1.14
CA SER A 82 -31.24 8.27 0.17
C SER A 82 -31.46 7.08 -0.76
N GLY A 83 -32.71 6.93 -1.22
CA GLY A 83 -33.11 5.88 -2.13
C GLY A 83 -33.25 4.50 -1.45
N ASP A 84 -33.48 3.51 -2.29
CA ASP A 84 -33.59 2.11 -1.88
C ASP A 84 -32.21 1.51 -1.61
N GLU A 85 -32.00 0.97 -0.41
CA GLU A 85 -30.74 0.37 0.04
C GLU A 85 -30.30 -0.77 -0.87
N SER A 86 -31.21 -1.65 -1.24
CA SER A 86 -30.91 -2.77 -2.12
C SER A 86 -30.46 -2.31 -3.50
N LYS A 87 -31.09 -1.26 -4.02
CA LYS A 87 -30.71 -0.65 -5.31
C LYS A 87 -29.34 0.00 -5.22
N ASN A 88 -29.05 0.76 -4.16
CA ASN A 88 -27.75 1.40 -3.95
C ASN A 88 -26.63 0.36 -3.82
N MET A 89 -26.87 -0.73 -3.10
CA MET A 89 -25.92 -1.83 -2.97
C MET A 89 -25.66 -2.50 -4.32
N SER A 90 -26.72 -2.76 -5.09
CA SER A 90 -26.57 -3.37 -6.42
C SER A 90 -25.86 -2.46 -7.43
N ILE A 91 -26.09 -1.14 -7.37
CA ILE A 91 -25.34 -0.16 -8.18
C ILE A 91 -23.86 -0.14 -7.81
N MET A 92 -23.56 -0.12 -6.51
CA MET A 92 -22.18 -0.21 -6.01
C MET A 92 -21.49 -1.46 -6.54
N MET A 93 -22.11 -2.63 -6.39
CA MET A 93 -21.57 -3.91 -6.86
C MET A 93 -21.37 -3.93 -8.38
N ALA A 94 -22.29 -3.34 -9.15
CA ALA A 94 -22.16 -3.26 -10.60
C ALA A 94 -20.99 -2.37 -11.03
N LEU A 95 -20.79 -1.22 -10.38
CA LEU A 95 -19.65 -0.33 -10.63
C LEU A 95 -18.33 -1.02 -10.25
N GLU A 96 -18.23 -1.56 -9.04
CA GLU A 96 -17.00 -2.16 -8.51
C GLU A 96 -16.60 -3.46 -9.23
N SER A 97 -17.55 -4.18 -9.81
CA SER A 97 -17.27 -5.36 -10.65
C SER A 97 -16.53 -5.01 -11.95
N GLY A 98 -16.51 -3.75 -12.36
CA GLY A 98 -15.81 -3.26 -13.54
C GLY A 98 -14.32 -3.01 -13.35
N THR A 99 -13.81 -3.11 -12.10
CA THR A 99 -12.41 -2.85 -11.78
C THR A 99 -11.77 -3.97 -10.97
N SER A 100 -10.44 -4.06 -10.99
CA SER A 100 -9.67 -5.03 -10.18
C SER A 100 -9.10 -4.44 -8.89
N HIS A 101 -9.48 -3.22 -8.54
CA HIS A 101 -8.96 -2.53 -7.36
C HIS A 101 -9.26 -3.32 -6.07
N PRO A 102 -8.36 -3.36 -5.06
CA PRO A 102 -8.60 -4.09 -3.82
C PRO A 102 -9.86 -3.64 -3.06
N ILE A 103 -10.13 -2.34 -3.00
CA ILE A 103 -11.36 -1.79 -2.39
C ILE A 103 -12.61 -2.34 -3.10
N ALA A 104 -12.59 -2.41 -4.43
CA ALA A 104 -13.68 -2.93 -5.22
C ALA A 104 -14.03 -4.37 -4.84
N LYS A 105 -13.02 -5.21 -4.72
CA LYS A 105 -13.20 -6.61 -4.31
C LYS A 105 -13.81 -6.74 -2.91
N ALA A 106 -13.35 -5.93 -1.96
CA ALA A 106 -13.89 -5.91 -0.61
C ALA A 106 -15.36 -5.48 -0.58
N MET A 107 -15.70 -4.43 -1.34
CA MET A 107 -17.08 -3.91 -1.42
C MET A 107 -18.03 -4.89 -2.11
N VAL A 108 -17.60 -5.54 -3.19
CA VAL A 108 -18.39 -6.58 -3.87
C VAL A 108 -18.59 -7.78 -2.94
N TYR A 109 -17.52 -8.26 -2.29
CA TYR A 109 -17.60 -9.36 -1.34
C TYR A 109 -18.58 -9.06 -0.19
N TYR A 110 -18.50 -7.85 0.37
CA TYR A 110 -19.44 -7.37 1.40
C TYR A 110 -20.90 -7.44 0.89
N GLY A 111 -21.17 -6.94 -0.32
CA GLY A 111 -22.51 -6.99 -0.89
C GLY A 111 -23.02 -8.45 -1.06
N GLU A 112 -22.16 -9.36 -1.51
CA GLU A 112 -22.49 -10.78 -1.64
C GLU A 112 -22.78 -11.44 -0.28
N ASP A 113 -21.96 -11.15 0.74
CA ASP A 113 -22.13 -11.65 2.10
C ASP A 113 -23.45 -11.17 2.74
N GLN A 114 -23.86 -9.94 2.44
CA GLN A 114 -25.15 -9.39 2.85
C GLN A 114 -26.35 -9.94 2.02
N GLY A 115 -26.07 -10.82 1.05
CA GLY A 115 -27.09 -11.48 0.23
C GLY A 115 -27.55 -10.70 -0.99
N TYR A 116 -26.90 -9.58 -1.33
CA TYR A 116 -27.20 -8.83 -2.55
C TYR A 116 -26.55 -9.47 -3.78
N LYS A 117 -27.16 -9.27 -4.95
CA LYS A 117 -26.67 -9.82 -6.22
C LYS A 117 -26.36 -8.69 -7.19
N GLY A 118 -25.09 -8.40 -7.38
CA GLY A 118 -24.64 -7.34 -8.30
C GLY A 118 -25.01 -7.59 -9.77
N LYS A 119 -25.41 -8.80 -10.13
CA LYS A 119 -25.81 -9.17 -11.50
C LYS A 119 -27.20 -8.68 -11.90
N ASP A 120 -27.96 -8.12 -10.96
CA ASP A 120 -29.32 -7.64 -11.22
C ASP A 120 -29.35 -6.23 -11.84
N ILE A 121 -28.19 -5.58 -11.95
CA ILE A 121 -28.03 -4.24 -12.57
C ILE A 121 -27.05 -4.32 -13.74
N GLU A 122 -27.52 -3.90 -14.91
CA GLU A 122 -26.71 -3.67 -16.10
C GLU A 122 -26.49 -2.15 -16.25
N LEU A 123 -25.23 -1.73 -16.21
CA LEU A 123 -24.87 -0.32 -16.44
C LEU A 123 -24.88 -0.01 -17.94
N GLU A 124 -25.53 1.07 -18.34
CA GLU A 124 -25.56 1.57 -19.71
C GLU A 124 -24.19 2.13 -20.16
N SER A 125 -23.41 2.62 -19.20
CA SER A 125 -22.02 3.07 -19.39
C SER A 125 -21.21 2.79 -18.13
N PHE A 126 -19.90 2.64 -18.31
CA PHE A 126 -18.93 2.47 -17.22
C PHE A 126 -17.65 3.24 -17.56
N GLY A 127 -17.06 3.90 -16.58
CA GLY A 127 -15.78 4.57 -16.68
C GLY A 127 -15.04 4.55 -15.34
N ASP A 128 -13.77 4.19 -15.41
CA ASP A 128 -12.82 4.33 -14.28
C ASP A 128 -12.14 5.69 -14.40
N VAL A 129 -12.18 6.49 -13.34
CA VAL A 129 -11.52 7.80 -13.26
C VAL A 129 -10.30 7.63 -12.33
N PRO A 130 -9.08 7.48 -12.89
CA PRO A 130 -7.90 7.16 -12.12
C PRO A 130 -7.69 8.08 -10.92
N GLY A 131 -7.47 7.48 -9.74
CA GLY A 131 -7.25 8.18 -8.49
C GLY A 131 -8.47 8.90 -7.90
N LYS A 132 -9.66 8.73 -8.49
CA LYS A 132 -10.90 9.40 -8.06
C LYS A 132 -12.03 8.45 -7.74
N GLY A 133 -12.34 7.51 -8.63
CA GLY A 133 -13.43 6.56 -8.45
C GLY A 133 -14.04 6.09 -9.77
N LEU A 134 -15.24 5.59 -9.70
CA LEU A 134 -15.99 4.98 -10.80
C LEU A 134 -17.22 5.80 -11.14
N GLN A 135 -17.59 5.82 -12.41
CA GLN A 135 -18.79 6.49 -12.89
C GLN A 135 -19.53 5.62 -13.90
N GLY A 136 -20.82 5.87 -14.05
CA GLY A 136 -21.63 5.15 -15.01
C GLY A 136 -23.01 5.75 -15.20
N ALA A 137 -23.84 5.07 -15.98
CA ALA A 137 -25.26 5.36 -16.11
C ALA A 137 -26.08 4.10 -15.88
N TYR A 138 -27.20 4.26 -15.19
CA TYR A 138 -28.17 3.21 -14.93
C TYR A 138 -29.59 3.74 -15.05
N GLN A 139 -30.39 3.16 -15.96
CA GLN A 139 -31.77 3.60 -16.26
C GLN A 139 -31.86 5.10 -16.60
N GLY A 140 -30.90 5.61 -17.38
CA GLY A 140 -30.84 7.00 -17.80
C GLY A 140 -30.38 7.99 -16.71
N VAL A 141 -30.05 7.53 -15.49
CA VAL A 141 -29.51 8.39 -14.43
C VAL A 141 -28.00 8.16 -14.26
N SER A 142 -27.32 9.24 -13.91
CA SER A 142 -25.87 9.22 -13.65
C SER A 142 -25.58 8.64 -12.27
N VAL A 143 -24.57 7.77 -12.20
CA VAL A 143 -24.07 7.17 -10.95
C VAL A 143 -22.58 7.36 -10.82
N GLN A 144 -22.10 7.78 -9.64
CA GLN A 144 -20.69 7.95 -9.32
C GLN A 144 -20.39 7.31 -7.95
N LEU A 145 -19.26 6.62 -7.86
CA LEU A 145 -18.75 6.00 -6.64
C LEU A 145 -17.29 6.35 -6.47
N GLY A 146 -16.92 7.01 -5.38
CA GLY A 146 -15.52 7.39 -5.15
C GLY A 146 -15.32 8.14 -3.84
N HIS A 147 -14.11 8.67 -3.63
CA HIS A 147 -13.79 9.37 -2.41
C HIS A 147 -14.49 10.74 -2.30
N SER A 148 -14.66 11.23 -1.05
CA SER A 148 -15.38 12.47 -0.72
C SER A 148 -14.87 13.71 -1.45
N ARG A 149 -13.53 13.82 -1.65
CA ARG A 149 -12.94 14.95 -2.39
C ARG A 149 -13.40 15.01 -3.84
N TRP A 150 -13.48 13.86 -4.52
CA TRP A 150 -13.99 13.83 -5.89
C TRP A 150 -15.48 14.19 -5.97
N MET A 151 -16.30 13.76 -5.00
CA MET A 151 -17.70 14.17 -4.92
C MET A 151 -17.83 15.69 -4.77
N ASN A 152 -16.98 16.33 -3.95
CA ASN A 152 -16.90 17.79 -3.85
C ASN A 152 -16.48 18.46 -5.17
N GLU A 153 -15.49 17.91 -5.89
CA GLU A 153 -15.06 18.41 -7.21
C GLU A 153 -16.20 18.36 -8.24
N LEU A 154 -17.06 17.34 -8.15
CA LEU A 154 -18.26 17.19 -8.98
C LEU A 154 -19.42 18.13 -8.56
N GLY A 155 -19.28 18.82 -7.42
CA GLY A 155 -20.27 19.77 -6.91
C GLY A 155 -21.40 19.15 -6.09
N TYR A 156 -21.23 17.90 -5.60
CA TYR A 156 -22.22 17.26 -4.74
C TYR A 156 -22.21 17.87 -3.33
N ASP A 157 -23.41 18.03 -2.74
CA ASP A 157 -23.55 18.45 -1.35
C ASP A 157 -23.32 17.28 -0.40
N LEU A 158 -22.22 17.33 0.35
CA LEU A 158 -21.83 16.33 1.34
C LEU A 158 -22.29 16.69 2.77
N THR A 159 -23.01 17.78 2.99
CA THR A 159 -23.34 18.27 4.34
C THR A 159 -24.02 17.20 5.21
N ALA A 160 -24.96 16.44 4.63
CA ALA A 160 -25.70 15.41 5.35
C ALA A 160 -24.83 14.18 5.76
N VAL A 161 -23.72 13.95 5.09
CA VAL A 161 -22.86 12.79 5.29
C VAL A 161 -21.48 13.14 5.86
N GLN A 162 -21.17 14.43 5.97
CA GLN A 162 -19.85 14.95 6.33
C GLN A 162 -19.38 14.45 7.71
N GLU A 163 -20.26 14.41 8.69
CA GLU A 163 -19.92 13.94 10.04
C GLU A 163 -19.49 12.47 10.03
N ASP A 164 -20.22 11.64 9.30
CA ASP A 164 -19.89 10.22 9.17
C ASP A 164 -18.59 9.99 8.39
N ILE A 165 -18.37 10.73 7.31
CA ILE A 165 -17.11 10.68 6.56
C ILE A 165 -15.93 11.00 7.49
N LEU A 166 -15.99 12.13 8.19
CA LEU A 166 -14.93 12.54 9.10
C LEU A 166 -14.68 11.50 10.20
N ARG A 167 -15.74 10.99 10.80
CA ARG A 167 -15.64 9.98 11.85
C ARG A 167 -14.94 8.70 11.37
N PHE A 168 -15.31 8.18 10.20
CA PHE A 168 -14.71 6.97 9.67
C PHE A 168 -13.25 7.20 9.23
N GLU A 169 -12.95 8.33 8.60
CA GLU A 169 -11.58 8.70 8.24
C GLU A 169 -10.67 8.87 9.47
N GLU A 170 -11.18 9.43 10.56
CA GLU A 170 -10.49 9.55 11.86
C GLU A 170 -10.27 8.19 12.55
N GLN A 171 -11.02 7.16 12.17
CA GLN A 171 -10.85 5.78 12.61
C GLN A 171 -9.95 4.96 11.68
N GLY A 172 -9.41 5.56 10.63
CA GLY A 172 -8.49 4.93 9.70
C GLY A 172 -9.13 4.29 8.48
N ALA A 173 -10.45 4.41 8.31
CA ALA A 173 -11.14 3.88 7.15
C ALA A 173 -10.95 4.75 5.91
N SER A 174 -10.90 4.12 4.75
CA SER A 174 -11.11 4.77 3.45
C SER A 174 -12.60 4.80 3.16
N VAL A 175 -13.16 6.00 2.88
CA VAL A 175 -14.60 6.16 2.66
C VAL A 175 -14.91 6.30 1.19
N SER A 176 -15.75 5.38 0.69
CA SER A 176 -16.37 5.43 -0.65
C SER A 176 -17.79 5.97 -0.56
N VAL A 177 -18.10 6.96 -1.38
CA VAL A 177 -19.40 7.65 -1.41
C VAL A 177 -20.07 7.39 -2.74
N LEU A 178 -21.34 6.97 -2.71
CA LEU A 178 -22.19 6.77 -3.89
C LEU A 178 -23.11 7.97 -4.08
N ALA A 179 -23.07 8.54 -5.28
CA ALA A 179 -24.04 9.51 -5.75
C ALA A 179 -24.91 8.88 -6.87
N VAL A 180 -26.22 9.07 -6.77
CA VAL A 180 -27.22 8.62 -7.74
C VAL A 180 -28.09 9.80 -8.13
N ASP A 181 -28.18 10.13 -9.40
CA ASP A 181 -29.00 11.23 -9.95
C ASP A 181 -28.77 12.58 -9.23
N GLY A 182 -27.50 12.92 -9.00
CA GLY A 182 -27.14 14.19 -8.34
C GLY A 182 -27.24 14.20 -6.82
N VAL A 183 -27.65 13.09 -6.19
CA VAL A 183 -27.87 13.00 -4.74
C VAL A 183 -26.92 11.98 -4.10
N ILE A 184 -26.29 12.35 -3.00
CA ILE A 184 -25.51 11.39 -2.19
C ILE A 184 -26.46 10.37 -1.58
N SER A 185 -26.26 9.11 -1.92
CA SER A 185 -27.22 8.04 -1.60
C SER A 185 -26.70 7.06 -0.55
N ALA A 186 -25.41 6.74 -0.55
CA ALA A 186 -24.82 5.82 0.41
C ALA A 186 -23.32 6.06 0.60
N LEU A 187 -22.76 5.50 1.68
CA LEU A 187 -21.32 5.41 1.90
C LEU A 187 -20.93 4.06 2.49
N TRP A 188 -19.69 3.67 2.21
CA TRP A 188 -19.01 2.50 2.77
C TRP A 188 -17.69 2.94 3.37
N ALA A 189 -17.40 2.47 4.58
CA ALA A 189 -16.11 2.60 5.22
C ALA A 189 -15.33 1.28 5.03
N VAL A 190 -14.14 1.36 4.47
CA VAL A 190 -13.29 0.22 4.16
C VAL A 190 -11.99 0.35 4.94
N GLU A 191 -11.63 -0.66 5.70
CA GLU A 191 -10.43 -0.67 6.53
C GLU A 191 -9.45 -1.75 6.07
N ASP A 192 -8.17 -1.50 6.35
CA ASP A 192 -7.07 -2.43 6.12
C ASP A 192 -6.25 -2.52 7.42
N GLU A 193 -6.22 -3.69 8.02
CA GLU A 193 -5.54 -3.88 9.30
C GLU A 193 -4.01 -3.86 9.14
N LEU A 194 -3.33 -3.27 10.11
CA LEU A 194 -1.88 -3.37 10.21
C LEU A 194 -1.45 -4.83 10.35
N ARG A 195 -0.33 -5.17 9.73
CA ARG A 195 0.29 -6.47 9.98
C ARG A 195 0.74 -6.53 11.44
N PRO A 196 0.63 -7.70 12.09
CA PRO A 196 1.03 -7.85 13.49
C PRO A 196 2.47 -7.43 13.78
N GLU A 197 3.38 -7.65 12.81
CA GLU A 197 4.80 -7.33 12.89
C GLU A 197 5.15 -5.87 12.62
N THR A 198 4.25 -5.08 12.02
CA THR A 198 4.55 -3.71 11.56
C THR A 198 5.10 -2.82 12.67
N ILE A 199 4.48 -2.82 13.84
CA ILE A 199 4.87 -1.94 14.95
C ILE A 199 6.28 -2.28 15.44
N GLU A 200 6.63 -3.56 15.52
CA GLU A 200 7.93 -4.03 15.95
C GLU A 200 9.01 -3.67 14.95
N VAL A 201 8.77 -3.95 13.66
CA VAL A 201 9.70 -3.62 12.56
C VAL A 201 9.98 -2.13 12.49
N VAL A 202 8.95 -1.29 12.59
CA VAL A 202 9.12 0.18 12.59
C VAL A 202 9.99 0.63 13.76
N LYS A 203 9.77 0.10 14.97
CA LYS A 203 10.58 0.41 16.14
C LYS A 203 12.03 -0.04 15.98
N GLU A 204 12.28 -1.22 15.41
CA GLU A 204 13.62 -1.71 15.15
C GLU A 204 14.39 -0.84 14.16
N LEU A 205 13.75 -0.43 13.06
CA LEU A 205 14.36 0.47 12.07
C LEU A 205 14.71 1.83 12.72
N GLN A 206 13.79 2.41 13.48
CA GLN A 206 14.02 3.67 14.20
C GLN A 206 15.13 3.55 15.24
N ALA A 207 15.22 2.42 15.96
CA ALA A 207 16.29 2.16 16.91
C ALA A 207 17.67 2.06 16.24
N GLN A 208 17.74 1.69 14.97
CA GLN A 208 18.96 1.69 14.16
C GLN A 208 19.29 3.08 13.58
N GLY A 209 18.47 4.11 13.85
CA GLY A 209 18.65 5.46 13.34
C GLY A 209 18.13 5.65 11.91
N ILE A 210 17.29 4.74 11.42
CA ILE A 210 16.68 4.81 10.09
C ILE A 210 15.34 5.54 10.20
N ASP A 211 15.15 6.60 9.43
CA ASP A 211 13.87 7.30 9.34
C ASP A 211 12.85 6.48 8.57
N VAL A 212 11.67 6.27 9.17
CA VAL A 212 10.58 5.52 8.53
C VAL A 212 9.49 6.47 8.06
N TRP A 213 9.18 6.38 6.78
CA TRP A 213 8.16 7.18 6.10
C TRP A 213 7.04 6.27 5.59
N MET A 214 5.81 6.71 5.71
CA MET A 214 4.66 6.06 5.08
C MET A 214 4.23 6.84 3.85
N LEU A 215 4.02 6.13 2.74
CA LEU A 215 3.49 6.63 1.47
C LEU A 215 2.12 6.00 1.21
N THR A 216 1.11 6.79 0.83
CA THR A 216 -0.22 6.26 0.53
C THR A 216 -1.03 7.18 -0.38
N GLY A 217 -1.93 6.61 -1.17
CA GLY A 217 -2.95 7.33 -1.92
C GLY A 217 -4.15 7.78 -1.08
N ASP A 218 -4.27 7.31 0.17
CA ASP A 218 -5.37 7.69 1.06
C ASP A 218 -5.33 9.17 1.43
N ASN A 219 -6.46 9.68 1.93
CA ASN A 219 -6.53 11.03 2.48
C ASN A 219 -5.66 11.19 3.73
N CYS A 220 -5.30 12.45 4.05
CA CYS A 220 -4.40 12.76 5.16
C CYS A 220 -4.88 12.24 6.52
N ARG A 221 -6.19 12.21 6.80
CA ARG A 221 -6.73 11.77 8.10
C ARG A 221 -6.54 10.27 8.30
N THR A 222 -6.99 9.47 7.34
CA THR A 222 -6.79 8.02 7.34
C THR A 222 -5.31 7.67 7.44
N ALA A 223 -4.47 8.35 6.64
CA ALA A 223 -3.03 8.12 6.66
C ALA A 223 -2.39 8.44 8.03
N GLN A 224 -2.75 9.57 8.65
CA GLN A 224 -2.23 9.93 9.97
C GLN A 224 -2.67 8.97 11.07
N TYR A 225 -3.90 8.45 11.02
CA TYR A 225 -4.38 7.46 11.98
C TYR A 225 -3.54 6.18 11.91
N ILE A 226 -3.38 5.61 10.73
CA ILE A 226 -2.59 4.38 10.52
C ILE A 226 -1.12 4.59 10.89
N ALA A 227 -0.51 5.71 10.48
CA ALA A 227 0.87 6.04 10.82
C ALA A 227 1.08 6.15 12.34
N LYS A 228 0.14 6.79 13.05
CA LYS A 228 0.18 6.88 14.51
C LYS A 228 0.13 5.50 15.17
N GLN A 229 -0.70 4.59 14.69
CA GLN A 229 -0.74 3.21 15.19
C GLN A 229 0.56 2.45 14.91
N ALA A 230 1.14 2.63 13.72
CA ALA A 230 2.41 2.03 13.34
C ALA A 230 3.63 2.65 14.02
N GLY A 231 3.48 3.81 14.70
CA GLY A 231 4.60 4.55 15.30
C GLY A 231 5.43 5.34 14.29
N ILE A 232 4.86 5.68 13.12
CA ILE A 232 5.50 6.44 12.05
C ILE A 232 5.09 7.92 12.18
N THR A 233 6.07 8.83 12.12
CA THR A 233 5.84 10.28 12.20
C THR A 233 5.80 10.97 10.83
N HIS A 234 6.46 10.39 9.83
CA HIS A 234 6.58 10.95 8.50
C HIS A 234 5.57 10.29 7.55
N VAL A 235 4.62 11.10 7.04
CA VAL A 235 3.54 10.63 6.17
C VAL A 235 3.47 11.45 4.90
N ILE A 236 3.43 10.77 3.75
CA ILE A 236 3.14 11.36 2.45
C ILE A 236 1.83 10.74 1.97
N ALA A 237 0.75 11.48 2.12
CA ALA A 237 -0.60 11.07 1.75
C ALA A 237 -1.04 11.67 0.40
N GLU A 238 -2.15 11.18 -0.16
CA GLU A 238 -2.77 11.67 -1.40
C GLU A 238 -1.85 11.59 -2.63
N VAL A 239 -0.97 10.59 -2.66
CA VAL A 239 -0.07 10.35 -3.80
C VAL A 239 -0.84 9.58 -4.88
N LEU A 240 -0.80 10.12 -6.11
CA LEU A 240 -1.43 9.53 -7.31
C LEU A 240 -0.41 8.77 -8.15
#